data_41d7735aa3fd3e0c8aa55164193419aa
#
_entry.id   41d7735aa3fd3e0c8aa55164193419aa
#
_cell.length_a   1.000
_cell.length_b   1.000
_cell.length_c   1.000
_cell.angle_alpha   90.00
_cell.angle_beta   90.00
_cell.angle_gamma   90.00
#
_symmetry.space_group_name_H-M   'P 1'
#
loop_
_entity.id
_entity.type
_entity.pdbx_description
1 polymer ?
#
loop_
_entity_poly.entity_id
_entity_poly.type
_entity_poly.pdbx_seq_one_letter_code
_entity_poly.pdbx_strand_id
1 'polypeptide(L)'
;MTEGHLDGHLSFVFTGPDGSDGVVFCGDTLFTGGCGYLFDGPPETMYRSLQRLASLHGDTRVCCAHEYTEDNLRFAWTVDGQNAALAERIRTVWHLRAEGRCAVPSTIAEECATNPFIRCASADFRASLPASLGRDARDSGEAAFAAVRALKNGGAHKQVDDGQLPL
;
A
#
# COMPACT_ATOMS: atom_id res chain seq x y z
N MET A 1 -0.16 9.92 15.68
CA MET A 1 -0.86 8.62 15.79
C MET A 1 -1.27 8.17 14.40
N THR A 2 -1.12 6.88 14.12
CA THR A 2 -1.47 6.20 12.86
C THR A 2 -2.13 4.86 13.18
N GLU A 3 -3.27 4.96 13.84
CA GLU A 3 -4.08 3.82 14.30
C GLU A 3 -4.76 3.08 13.15
N GLY A 4 -5.24 1.86 13.45
CA GLY A 4 -6.00 1.00 12.54
C GLY A 4 -5.42 -0.41 12.43
N HIS A 5 -4.12 -0.60 12.62
CA HIS A 5 -3.54 -1.92 12.88
C HIS A 5 -3.79 -2.32 14.33
N LEU A 6 -3.41 -1.44 15.25
CA LEU A 6 -3.66 -1.49 16.68
C LEU A 6 -4.07 -0.11 17.18
N ASP A 7 -4.84 -0.05 18.27
CA ASP A 7 -5.11 1.18 19.00
C ASP A 7 -3.80 1.77 19.55
N GLY A 8 -3.67 3.09 19.50
CA GLY A 8 -2.48 3.78 19.98
C GLY A 8 -1.22 3.63 19.10
N HIS A 9 -1.32 3.01 17.92
CA HIS A 9 -0.18 2.85 17.01
C HIS A 9 0.39 4.21 16.58
N LEU A 10 1.72 4.31 16.56
CA LEU A 10 2.46 5.53 16.23
C LEU A 10 3.36 5.34 15.02
N SER A 11 3.45 6.38 14.21
CA SER A 11 4.52 6.53 13.23
C SER A 11 5.41 7.71 13.61
N PHE A 12 6.71 7.58 13.40
CA PHE A 12 7.71 8.60 13.70
C PHE A 12 8.27 9.15 12.39
N VAL A 13 8.15 10.46 12.21
CA VAL A 13 8.63 11.16 11.01
C VAL A 13 9.86 12.00 11.39
N PHE A 14 10.93 11.82 10.65
CA PHE A 14 12.14 12.63 10.74
C PHE A 14 12.31 13.35 9.40
N THR A 15 12.41 14.66 9.43
CA THR A 15 12.60 15.50 8.23
C THR A 15 13.95 16.20 8.31
N GLY A 16 14.58 16.41 7.15
CA GLY A 16 15.74 17.28 7.05
C GLY A 16 15.40 18.74 7.44
N PRO A 17 16.43 19.59 7.64
CA PRO A 17 16.23 20.99 8.06
C PRO A 17 15.34 21.82 7.12
N ASP A 18 15.28 21.46 5.84
CA ASP A 18 14.50 22.10 4.79
C ASP A 18 13.17 21.38 4.50
N GLY A 19 12.84 20.33 5.27
CA GLY A 19 11.66 19.50 5.09
C GLY A 19 11.77 18.44 4.00
N SER A 20 12.90 18.38 3.29
CA SER A 20 13.21 17.34 2.28
C SER A 20 13.85 16.09 2.91
N ASP A 21 14.06 15.05 2.12
CA ASP A 21 14.80 13.82 2.48
C ASP A 21 14.36 13.17 3.79
N GLY A 22 13.07 13.16 4.06
CA GLY A 22 12.50 12.59 5.28
C GLY A 22 12.58 11.07 5.35
N VAL A 23 12.41 10.57 6.56
CA VAL A 23 12.22 9.14 6.84
C VAL A 23 11.01 8.99 7.75
N VAL A 24 10.14 8.04 7.43
CA VAL A 24 9.04 7.64 8.32
C VAL A 24 9.22 6.19 8.76
N PHE A 25 9.22 5.96 10.06
CA PHE A 25 9.11 4.64 10.66
C PHE A 25 7.64 4.41 11.01
N CYS A 26 6.96 3.60 10.22
CA CYS A 26 5.50 3.47 10.26
C CYS A 26 5.01 2.13 10.83
N GLY A 27 5.93 1.29 11.32
CA GLY A 27 5.57 0.00 11.89
C GLY A 27 4.69 -0.82 10.95
N ASP A 28 3.53 -1.25 11.45
CA ASP A 28 2.57 -2.06 10.72
C ASP A 28 1.40 -1.25 10.13
N THR A 29 1.48 0.09 10.09
CA THR A 29 0.46 0.91 9.42
C THR A 29 0.58 0.82 7.90
N LEU A 30 1.75 1.17 7.36
CA LEU A 30 2.04 1.17 5.92
C LEU A 30 3.15 0.18 5.63
N PHE A 31 2.95 -0.70 4.65
CA PHE A 31 3.96 -1.57 4.09
C PHE A 31 4.26 -1.19 2.64
N THR A 32 5.41 -1.59 2.16
CA THR A 32 5.76 -1.52 0.74
C THR A 32 4.70 -2.26 -0.10
N GLY A 33 3.93 -1.50 -0.88
CA GLY A 33 2.81 -2.00 -1.69
C GLY A 33 1.58 -2.47 -0.91
N GLY A 34 1.49 -2.22 0.40
CA GLY A 34 0.42 -2.74 1.24
C GLY A 34 0.15 -1.95 2.52
N CYS A 35 -0.65 -2.52 3.39
CA CYS A 35 -0.90 -2.01 4.75
C CYS A 35 -1.13 -3.16 5.73
N GLY A 36 -1.04 -2.87 7.03
CA GLY A 36 -1.27 -3.82 8.11
C GLY A 36 -2.68 -4.39 8.15
N TYR A 37 -2.81 -5.54 8.80
CA TYR A 37 -4.10 -6.12 9.15
C TYR A 37 -4.81 -5.22 10.17
N LEU A 38 -6.13 -5.23 10.18
CA LEU A 38 -6.94 -4.46 11.11
C LEU A 38 -7.31 -5.36 12.31
N PHE A 39 -6.60 -5.20 13.43
CA PHE A 39 -6.95 -5.91 14.66
C PHE A 39 -7.92 -5.10 15.50
N ASP A 40 -7.67 -3.78 15.60
CA ASP A 40 -8.44 -2.88 16.44
C ASP A 40 -9.03 -1.75 15.57
N GLY A 41 -10.33 -1.66 15.55
CA GLY A 41 -11.03 -0.54 14.94
C GLY A 41 -11.50 -0.76 13.49
N PRO A 42 -12.29 0.20 13.01
CA PRO A 42 -12.91 0.12 11.70
C PRO A 42 -11.93 0.48 10.57
N PRO A 43 -12.20 0.06 9.32
CA PRO A 43 -11.36 0.36 8.16
C PRO A 43 -11.07 1.84 7.95
N GLU A 44 -12.02 2.72 8.29
CA GLU A 44 -11.90 4.18 8.14
C GLU A 44 -10.73 4.75 8.97
N THR A 45 -10.41 4.15 10.11
CA THR A 45 -9.30 4.58 10.95
C THR A 45 -7.96 4.33 10.25
N MET A 46 -7.74 3.13 9.71
CA MET A 46 -6.55 2.80 8.93
C MET A 46 -6.48 3.65 7.65
N TYR A 47 -7.59 3.82 6.94
CA TYR A 47 -7.63 4.66 5.75
C TYR A 47 -7.13 6.08 6.04
N ARG A 48 -7.66 6.72 7.10
CA ARG A 48 -7.20 8.06 7.51
C ARG A 48 -5.72 8.09 7.88
N SER A 49 -5.23 7.06 8.56
CA SER A 49 -3.81 6.93 8.90
C SER A 49 -2.93 6.85 7.66
N LEU A 50 -3.33 6.05 6.67
CA LEU A 50 -2.63 5.92 5.39
C LEU A 50 -2.64 7.24 4.60
N GLN A 51 -3.79 7.95 4.54
CA GLN A 51 -3.86 9.25 3.86
C GLN A 51 -2.99 10.30 4.54
N ARG A 52 -2.86 10.27 5.87
CA ARG A 52 -1.92 11.13 6.61
C ARG A 52 -0.48 10.83 6.22
N LEU A 53 -0.09 9.57 6.11
CA LEU A 53 1.26 9.20 5.66
C LEU A 53 1.49 9.58 4.20
N ALA A 54 0.50 9.37 3.33
CA ALA A 54 0.56 9.73 1.92
C ALA A 54 0.69 11.26 1.68
N SER A 55 0.35 12.09 2.66
CA SER A 55 0.52 13.54 2.57
C SER A 55 1.93 14.04 2.90
N LEU A 56 2.85 13.16 3.30
CA LEU A 56 4.26 13.49 3.48
C LEU A 56 4.93 13.79 2.13
N HIS A 57 6.12 14.41 2.16
CA HIS A 57 6.88 14.68 0.95
C HIS A 57 7.16 13.39 0.17
N GLY A 58 7.08 13.44 -1.15
CA GLY A 58 7.19 12.26 -2.02
C GLY A 58 8.47 11.46 -1.85
N ASP A 59 9.59 12.13 -1.59
CA ASP A 59 10.92 11.50 -1.39
C ASP A 59 11.11 10.94 0.02
N THR A 60 10.13 11.11 0.93
CA THR A 60 10.20 10.52 2.27
C THR A 60 10.31 9.00 2.18
N ARG A 61 11.37 8.45 2.75
CA ARG A 61 11.60 7.01 2.79
C ARG A 61 10.68 6.33 3.80
N VAL A 62 10.03 5.25 3.37
CA VAL A 62 9.08 4.47 4.18
C VAL A 62 9.79 3.24 4.75
N CYS A 63 10.07 3.27 6.04
CA CYS A 63 10.66 2.16 6.79
C CYS A 63 9.55 1.45 7.58
N CYS A 64 9.00 0.38 7.03
CA CYS A 64 7.99 -0.45 7.67
C CYS A 64 8.61 -1.59 8.49
N ALA A 65 7.79 -2.26 9.31
CA ALA A 65 8.26 -3.29 10.23
C ALA A 65 8.60 -4.62 9.54
N HIS A 66 8.02 -4.92 8.39
CA HIS A 66 8.12 -6.22 7.72
C HIS A 66 8.32 -6.10 6.21
N GLU A 67 9.09 -7.03 5.64
CA GLU A 67 9.32 -7.18 4.20
C GLU A 67 8.24 -8.12 3.59
N TYR A 68 7.02 -7.59 3.43
CA TYR A 68 5.89 -8.31 2.79
C TYR A 68 5.69 -7.88 1.33
N THR A 69 6.70 -7.29 0.72
CA THR A 69 6.61 -6.58 -0.56
C THR A 69 6.10 -7.47 -1.67
N GLU A 70 6.67 -8.67 -1.85
CA GLU A 70 6.26 -9.57 -2.93
C GLU A 70 4.79 -9.99 -2.80
N ASP A 71 4.34 -10.40 -1.59
CA ASP A 71 2.94 -10.74 -1.32
C ASP A 71 2.00 -9.54 -1.56
N ASN A 72 2.43 -8.36 -1.12
CA ASN A 72 1.65 -7.14 -1.31
C ASN A 72 1.51 -6.77 -2.78
N LEU A 73 2.58 -6.86 -3.57
CA LEU A 73 2.58 -6.52 -4.99
C LEU A 73 1.80 -7.55 -5.82
N ARG A 74 1.81 -8.85 -5.47
CA ARG A 74 0.91 -9.85 -6.05
C ARG A 74 -0.54 -9.44 -5.85
N PHE A 75 -0.90 -9.05 -4.63
CA PHE A 75 -2.25 -8.55 -4.36
C PHE A 75 -2.55 -7.27 -5.13
N ALA A 76 -1.65 -6.29 -5.11
CA ALA A 76 -1.83 -5.02 -5.82
C ALA A 76 -2.12 -5.25 -7.30
N TRP A 77 -1.42 -6.18 -7.94
CA TRP A 77 -1.62 -6.54 -9.34
C TRP A 77 -3.02 -7.10 -9.62
N THR A 78 -3.63 -7.83 -8.68
CA THR A 78 -5.00 -8.35 -8.86
C THR A 78 -6.08 -7.27 -8.92
N VAL A 79 -5.82 -6.09 -8.33
CA VAL A 79 -6.81 -4.99 -8.26
C VAL A 79 -6.46 -3.79 -9.11
N ASP A 80 -5.19 -3.65 -9.54
CA ASP A 80 -4.67 -2.51 -10.30
C ASP A 80 -3.75 -2.95 -11.47
N GLY A 81 -4.08 -4.06 -12.11
CA GLY A 81 -3.27 -4.71 -13.15
C GLY A 81 -3.09 -3.93 -14.45
N GLN A 82 -3.70 -2.74 -14.59
CA GLN A 82 -3.47 -1.82 -15.70
C GLN A 82 -2.51 -0.66 -15.35
N ASN A 83 -2.02 -0.62 -14.11
CA ASN A 83 -1.13 0.43 -13.63
C ASN A 83 0.31 0.17 -14.10
N ALA A 84 0.78 0.96 -15.06
CA ALA A 84 2.13 0.83 -15.60
C ALA A 84 3.23 1.06 -14.57
N ALA A 85 3.01 1.98 -13.60
CA ALA A 85 3.97 2.21 -12.52
C ALA A 85 4.06 1.00 -11.58
N LEU A 86 2.93 0.33 -11.32
CA LEU A 86 2.91 -0.91 -10.54
C LEU A 86 3.64 -2.04 -11.28
N ALA A 87 3.43 -2.18 -12.60
CA ALA A 87 4.13 -3.17 -13.40
C ALA A 87 5.66 -2.98 -13.33
N GLU A 88 6.14 -1.74 -13.45
CA GLU A 88 7.56 -1.43 -13.36
C GLU A 88 8.12 -1.70 -11.96
N ARG A 89 7.36 -1.34 -10.92
CA ARG A 89 7.75 -1.64 -9.53
C ARG A 89 7.85 -3.13 -9.27
N ILE A 90 6.93 -3.94 -9.80
CA ILE A 90 6.98 -5.40 -9.70
C ILE A 90 8.29 -5.91 -10.31
N ARG A 91 8.62 -5.55 -11.54
CA ARG A 91 9.89 -5.96 -12.18
C ARG A 91 11.11 -5.58 -11.34
N THR A 92 11.16 -4.35 -10.86
CA THR A 92 12.24 -3.86 -10.00
C THR A 92 12.39 -4.69 -8.73
N VAL A 93 11.28 -4.95 -8.04
CA VAL A 93 11.30 -5.73 -6.78
C VAL A 93 11.71 -7.16 -7.04
N TRP A 94 11.18 -7.84 -8.06
CA TRP A 94 11.58 -9.21 -8.39
C TRP A 94 13.06 -9.31 -8.73
N HIS A 95 13.60 -8.34 -9.46
CA HIS A 95 15.04 -8.26 -9.73
C HIS A 95 15.87 -8.10 -8.44
N LEU A 96 15.50 -7.16 -7.56
CA LEU A 96 16.16 -6.96 -6.27
C LEU A 96 16.13 -8.25 -5.42
N ARG A 97 14.97 -8.91 -5.35
CA ARG A 97 14.80 -10.12 -4.55
C ARG A 97 15.60 -11.31 -5.11
N ALA A 98 15.69 -11.43 -6.43
CA ALA A 98 16.55 -12.43 -7.08
C ALA A 98 18.05 -12.24 -6.75
N GLU A 99 18.46 -10.99 -6.50
CA GLU A 99 19.83 -10.66 -6.04
C GLU A 99 20.01 -10.78 -4.51
N GLY A 100 18.98 -11.19 -3.77
CA GLY A 100 19.00 -11.26 -2.31
C GLY A 100 18.95 -9.90 -1.61
N ARG A 101 18.55 -8.85 -2.30
CA ARG A 101 18.45 -7.47 -1.79
C ARG A 101 17.04 -7.17 -1.26
N CYS A 102 16.98 -6.23 -0.32
CA CYS A 102 15.71 -5.76 0.24
C CYS A 102 15.01 -4.75 -0.69
N ALA A 103 13.67 -4.77 -0.70
CA ALA A 103 12.86 -3.77 -1.37
C ALA A 103 12.36 -2.66 -0.42
N VAL A 104 12.68 -2.76 0.87
CA VAL A 104 12.47 -1.74 1.90
C VAL A 104 13.80 -0.99 2.11
N PRO A 105 13.82 0.35 2.25
CA PRO A 105 12.67 1.25 2.23
C PRO A 105 12.14 1.55 0.83
N SER A 106 10.83 1.82 0.74
CA SER A 106 10.22 2.49 -0.41
C SER A 106 10.15 4.01 -0.20
N THR A 107 9.44 4.74 -1.06
CA THR A 107 9.17 6.16 -0.89
C THR A 107 7.67 6.45 -0.89
N ILE A 108 7.26 7.58 -0.31
CA ILE A 108 5.85 8.01 -0.33
C ILE A 108 5.36 8.16 -1.77
N ALA A 109 6.19 8.68 -2.69
CA ALA A 109 5.82 8.79 -4.11
C ALA A 109 5.53 7.41 -4.74
N GLU A 110 6.37 6.40 -4.48
CA GLU A 110 6.15 5.03 -4.95
C GLU A 110 4.88 4.43 -4.36
N GLU A 111 4.63 4.64 -3.07
CA GLU A 111 3.40 4.16 -2.43
C GLU A 111 2.16 4.86 -3.00
N CYS A 112 2.19 6.16 -3.22
CA CYS A 112 1.08 6.89 -3.85
C CYS A 112 0.81 6.42 -5.29
N ALA A 113 1.85 6.06 -6.02
CA ALA A 113 1.73 5.60 -7.41
C ALA A 113 1.23 4.15 -7.53
N THR A 114 1.51 3.28 -6.56
CA THR A 114 1.40 1.82 -6.76
C THR A 114 0.68 1.06 -5.64
N ASN A 115 0.56 1.63 -4.44
CA ASN A 115 -0.08 0.95 -3.31
C ASN A 115 -1.60 1.06 -3.40
N PRO A 116 -2.35 -0.03 -3.59
CA PRO A 116 -3.80 0.02 -3.79
C PRO A 116 -4.55 0.62 -2.59
N PHE A 117 -4.03 0.48 -1.37
CA PHE A 117 -4.66 1.02 -0.17
C PHE A 117 -4.55 2.54 -0.06
N ILE A 118 -3.45 3.13 -0.53
CA ILE A 118 -3.31 4.59 -0.66
C ILE A 118 -4.12 5.10 -1.85
N ARG A 119 -4.07 4.38 -2.98
CA ARG A 119 -4.76 4.74 -4.22
C ARG A 119 -6.28 4.73 -4.11
N CYS A 120 -6.85 4.13 -3.07
CA CYS A 120 -8.29 4.25 -2.77
C CYS A 120 -8.79 5.70 -2.73
N ALA A 121 -7.94 6.68 -2.44
CA ALA A 121 -8.27 8.11 -2.52
C ALA A 121 -8.50 8.60 -3.98
N SER A 122 -7.87 7.95 -4.97
CA SER A 122 -7.98 8.34 -6.39
C SER A 122 -9.32 7.91 -6.99
N ALA A 123 -10.00 8.84 -7.65
CA ALA A 123 -11.24 8.53 -8.37
C ALA A 123 -11.01 7.55 -9.53
N ASP A 124 -9.89 7.69 -10.24
CA ASP A 124 -9.54 6.81 -11.36
C ASP A 124 -9.30 5.38 -10.89
N PHE A 125 -8.59 5.20 -9.78
CA PHE A 125 -8.40 3.87 -9.18
C PHE A 125 -9.74 3.27 -8.75
N ARG A 126 -10.61 4.04 -8.08
CA ARG A 126 -11.94 3.55 -7.69
C ARG A 126 -12.79 3.13 -8.89
N ALA A 127 -12.71 3.89 -9.99
CA ALA A 127 -13.44 3.56 -11.21
C ALA A 127 -12.94 2.27 -11.87
N SER A 128 -11.64 1.95 -11.74
CA SER A 128 -11.00 0.75 -12.30
C SER A 128 -11.18 -0.51 -11.44
N LEU A 129 -11.66 -0.38 -10.19
CA LEU A 129 -11.81 -1.52 -9.29
C LEU A 129 -12.66 -2.64 -9.92
N PRO A 130 -12.33 -3.93 -9.68
CA PRO A 130 -13.12 -5.06 -10.16
C PRO A 130 -14.60 -4.93 -9.81
N ALA A 131 -15.48 -5.28 -10.74
CA ALA A 131 -16.93 -5.21 -10.54
C ALA A 131 -17.41 -6.09 -9.38
N SER A 132 -16.67 -7.15 -9.07
CA SER A 132 -16.92 -8.07 -7.95
C SER A 132 -16.89 -7.38 -6.56
N LEU A 133 -16.24 -6.22 -6.43
CA LEU A 133 -16.22 -5.45 -5.19
C LEU A 133 -17.50 -4.64 -4.92
N GLY A 134 -18.45 -4.65 -5.87
CA GLY A 134 -19.70 -3.92 -5.74
C GLY A 134 -19.60 -2.44 -6.14
N ARG A 135 -20.75 -1.78 -6.26
CA ARG A 135 -20.81 -0.35 -6.63
C ARG A 135 -20.34 0.54 -5.51
N ASP A 136 -20.73 0.25 -4.28
CA ASP A 136 -20.47 1.05 -3.09
C ASP A 136 -18.95 1.25 -2.87
N ALA A 137 -18.13 0.26 -3.27
CA ALA A 137 -16.66 0.38 -3.23
C ALA A 137 -16.11 1.54 -4.09
N ARG A 138 -16.91 2.14 -4.97
CA ARG A 138 -16.48 3.26 -5.83
C ARG A 138 -16.94 4.63 -5.32
N ASP A 139 -17.83 4.66 -4.32
CA ASP A 139 -18.48 5.90 -3.87
C ASP A 139 -17.52 6.81 -3.09
N SER A 140 -16.62 6.22 -2.29
CA SER A 140 -15.65 6.97 -1.50
C SER A 140 -14.32 6.21 -1.37
N GLY A 141 -13.26 6.92 -0.96
CA GLY A 141 -11.97 6.29 -0.65
C GLY A 141 -12.04 5.33 0.53
N GLU A 142 -12.86 5.63 1.51
CA GLU A 142 -13.08 4.77 2.69
C GLU A 142 -13.79 3.47 2.31
N ALA A 143 -14.84 3.54 1.50
CA ALA A 143 -15.54 2.37 1.01
C ALA A 143 -14.65 1.50 0.11
N ALA A 144 -13.87 2.12 -0.78
CA ALA A 144 -12.87 1.44 -1.59
C ALA A 144 -11.84 0.71 -0.72
N PHE A 145 -11.30 1.40 0.29
CA PHE A 145 -10.32 0.81 1.21
C PHE A 145 -10.90 -0.41 1.95
N ALA A 146 -12.11 -0.29 2.49
CA ALA A 146 -12.77 -1.39 3.19
C ALA A 146 -12.95 -2.62 2.28
N ALA A 147 -13.42 -2.42 1.04
CA ALA A 147 -13.61 -3.48 0.06
C ALA A 147 -12.28 -4.13 -0.36
N VAL A 148 -11.24 -3.33 -0.68
CA VAL A 148 -9.91 -3.80 -1.06
C VAL A 148 -9.24 -4.55 0.10
N ARG A 149 -9.40 -4.07 1.35
CA ARG A 149 -8.86 -4.75 2.52
C ARG A 149 -9.54 -6.09 2.78
N ALA A 150 -10.87 -6.14 2.65
CA ALA A 150 -11.64 -7.39 2.77
C ALA A 150 -11.21 -8.41 1.70
N LEU A 151 -10.99 -7.97 0.46
CA LEU A 151 -10.49 -8.82 -0.62
C LEU A 151 -9.11 -9.40 -0.30
N LYS A 152 -8.18 -8.59 0.21
CA LYS A 152 -6.85 -9.09 0.63
C LYS A 152 -6.96 -10.10 1.76
N ASN A 153 -7.84 -9.86 2.74
CA ASN A 153 -8.06 -10.78 3.85
C ASN A 153 -8.57 -12.15 3.39
N GLY A 154 -9.32 -12.21 2.28
CA GLY A 154 -9.76 -13.45 1.64
C GLY A 154 -8.62 -14.30 1.05
N GLY A 155 -7.43 -13.73 0.84
CA GLY A 155 -6.21 -14.47 0.52
C GLY A 155 -6.11 -15.03 -0.89
N ALA A 156 -7.04 -14.71 -1.81
CA ALA A 156 -7.04 -15.26 -3.18
C ALA A 156 -5.76 -14.92 -3.96
N HIS A 157 -5.12 -13.77 -3.67
CA HIS A 157 -3.86 -13.35 -4.28
C HIS A 157 -2.68 -14.29 -4.00
N LYS A 158 -2.76 -15.12 -2.97
CA LYS A 158 -1.74 -16.14 -2.65
C LYS A 158 -1.66 -17.27 -3.67
N GLN A 159 -2.65 -17.36 -4.56
CA GLN A 159 -2.67 -18.29 -5.69
C GLN A 159 -2.09 -17.67 -6.98
N VAL A 160 -1.75 -16.36 -6.93
CA VAL A 160 -1.11 -15.69 -8.08
C VAL A 160 0.34 -16.11 -8.17
N ASP A 161 0.70 -16.81 -9.22
CA ASP A 161 2.08 -17.19 -9.52
C ASP A 161 2.83 -16.12 -10.34
N ASP A 162 4.13 -16.29 -10.52
CA ASP A 162 4.96 -15.32 -11.24
C ASP A 162 4.59 -15.22 -12.73
N GLY A 163 4.01 -16.26 -13.33
CA GLY A 163 3.56 -16.24 -14.73
C GLY A 163 2.35 -15.32 -14.97
N GLN A 164 1.69 -14.89 -13.91
CA GLN A 164 0.55 -13.95 -13.95
C GLN A 164 0.96 -12.50 -13.68
N LEU A 165 2.24 -12.28 -13.33
CA LEU A 165 2.80 -10.97 -13.08
C LEU A 165 3.40 -10.35 -14.35
N PRO A 166 3.59 -9.04 -14.43
CA PRO A 166 4.14 -8.33 -15.58
C PRO A 166 5.68 -8.37 -15.63
N LEU A 167 6.28 -9.53 -15.39
CA LEU A 167 7.73 -9.72 -15.30
C LEU A 167 8.42 -9.65 -16.66
#